data_23fbd04581f734e0f52918490e211919
#
_entry.id   23fbd04581f734e0f52918490e211919
#
_cell.length_a   1.000
_cell.length_b   1.000
_cell.length_c   1.000
_cell.angle_alpha   90.00
_cell.angle_beta   90.00
_cell.angle_gamma   90.00
#
_symmetry.space_group_name_H-M   'P 1'
#
loop_
_entity.id
_entity.type
_entity.pdbx_description
1 polymer ?
#
loop_
_entity_poly.entity_id
_entity_poly.type
_entity_poly.pdbx_seq_one_letter_code
_entity_poly.pdbx_strand_id
1 'polypeptide(L)'
;MPKEKNDVCLTLENVSKVFARVESDEVTHALQDVSVTMKSGEFVSLVGPSGCGKSTILRLVAGLIPPTLGRAAVNGEEIDGPSPERGLVFQNPTLFPWLTVEKNISFSLDVRGAKAGKAERVECMLSMIGLERFRNDYPAQLSGGMAQRVALVRTLINEQEILLLDEPLGALDEFTRMNMQDEILNIWAQRKQLALMVTHSIDEAVYMGTRVLVMESNPGRIVADIKIDEDFPRDRSSASFVEYRNEILNRLHFGGKKD
;
A
#
# COMPACT_ATOMS: atom_id res chain seq x y z
N MET A 1 -17.59 -17.99 14.75
CA MET A 1 -17.39 -16.81 15.60
C MET A 1 -16.47 -15.88 14.83
N PRO A 2 -16.79 -14.58 14.65
CA PRO A 2 -15.82 -13.65 14.09
C PRO A 2 -14.61 -13.64 15.04
N LYS A 3 -13.38 -13.83 14.50
CA LYS A 3 -12.16 -13.58 15.25
C LYS A 3 -12.26 -12.15 15.79
N GLU A 4 -12.09 -11.96 17.09
CA GLU A 4 -11.82 -10.64 17.64
C GLU A 4 -10.66 -10.08 16.82
N LYS A 5 -10.86 -8.88 16.24
CA LYS A 5 -9.80 -8.21 15.50
C LYS A 5 -8.68 -7.94 16.49
N ASN A 6 -7.60 -8.71 16.42
CA ASN A 6 -6.40 -8.44 17.19
C ASN A 6 -5.88 -7.08 16.72
N ASP A 7 -5.56 -6.21 17.68
CA ASP A 7 -4.86 -4.97 17.40
C ASP A 7 -3.49 -5.31 16.80
N VAL A 8 -3.35 -5.07 15.51
CA VAL A 8 -2.09 -5.31 14.81
C VAL A 8 -1.12 -4.17 15.12
N CYS A 9 0.10 -4.52 15.47
CA CYS A 9 1.20 -3.59 15.67
C CYS A 9 2.38 -4.03 14.77
N LEU A 10 2.66 -3.25 13.74
CA LEU A 10 3.83 -3.42 12.88
C LEU A 10 4.95 -2.52 13.38
N THR A 11 6.12 -3.09 13.60
CA THR A 11 7.33 -2.36 14.03
C THR A 11 8.47 -2.58 13.05
N LEU A 12 9.13 -1.49 12.68
CA LEU A 12 10.47 -1.50 12.06
C LEU A 12 11.42 -0.90 13.08
N GLU A 13 12.50 -1.62 13.42
CA GLU A 13 13.48 -1.23 14.44
C GLU A 13 14.87 -1.16 13.81
N ASN A 14 15.40 0.05 13.62
CA ASN A 14 16.72 0.32 13.02
C ASN A 14 16.97 -0.43 11.71
N VAL A 15 15.92 -0.53 10.88
CA VAL A 15 15.95 -1.31 9.64
C VAL A 15 16.85 -0.62 8.63
N SER A 16 17.86 -1.36 8.17
CA SER A 16 18.72 -0.97 7.05
C SER A 16 18.68 -2.05 5.96
N LYS A 17 18.71 -1.63 4.70
CA LYS A 17 18.73 -2.52 3.55
C LYS A 17 19.78 -2.12 2.55
N VAL A 18 20.67 -3.07 2.26
CA VAL A 18 21.73 -2.92 1.26
C VAL A 18 21.51 -3.95 0.16
N PHE A 19 21.65 -3.53 -1.08
CA PHE A 19 21.66 -4.40 -2.25
C PHE A 19 23.05 -4.40 -2.87
N ALA A 20 23.60 -5.58 -3.11
CA ALA A 20 24.81 -5.75 -3.92
C ALA A 20 24.47 -5.59 -5.41
N ARG A 21 25.31 -4.91 -6.17
CA ARG A 21 25.22 -4.90 -7.64
C ARG A 21 25.89 -6.14 -8.20
N VAL A 22 25.22 -6.79 -9.15
CA VAL A 22 25.65 -8.11 -9.69
C VAL A 22 26.97 -8.02 -10.49
N GLU A 23 27.34 -6.84 -10.99
CA GLU A 23 28.48 -6.65 -11.91
C GLU A 23 29.59 -5.74 -11.35
N SER A 24 29.51 -5.31 -10.09
CA SER A 24 30.49 -4.44 -9.43
C SER A 24 30.53 -4.70 -7.93
N ASP A 25 31.67 -4.39 -7.28
CA ASP A 25 31.79 -4.39 -5.81
C ASP A 25 30.99 -3.25 -5.14
N GLU A 26 30.23 -2.49 -5.93
CA GLU A 26 29.40 -1.41 -5.41
C GLU A 26 28.13 -1.95 -4.74
N VAL A 27 27.77 -1.29 -3.63
CA VAL A 27 26.53 -1.58 -2.90
C VAL A 27 25.59 -0.37 -2.97
N THR A 28 24.30 -0.63 -3.00
CA THR A 28 23.27 0.40 -2.91
C THR A 28 22.64 0.35 -1.53
N HIS A 29 22.83 1.41 -0.75
CA HIS A 29 22.14 1.59 0.54
C HIS A 29 20.72 2.09 0.28
N ALA A 30 19.77 1.17 0.17
CA ALA A 30 18.37 1.52 -0.12
C ALA A 30 17.66 2.12 1.10
N LEU A 31 17.96 1.61 2.30
CA LEU A 31 17.40 2.13 3.57
C LEU A 31 18.50 2.18 4.62
N GLN A 32 18.42 3.17 5.52
CA GLN A 32 19.31 3.30 6.67
C GLN A 32 18.54 3.76 7.91
N ASP A 33 18.64 2.96 9.00
CA ASP A 33 18.14 3.23 10.36
C ASP A 33 16.65 3.65 10.38
N VAL A 34 15.82 2.96 9.58
CA VAL A 34 14.38 3.21 9.55
C VAL A 34 13.74 2.59 10.78
N SER A 35 13.16 3.45 11.63
CA SER A 35 12.42 3.02 12.82
C SER A 35 11.04 3.66 12.83
N VAL A 36 9.98 2.84 12.89
CA VAL A 36 8.60 3.31 12.93
C VAL A 36 7.69 2.21 13.50
N THR A 37 6.67 2.63 14.22
CA THR A 37 5.58 1.76 14.69
C THR A 37 4.28 2.21 14.05
N MET A 38 3.52 1.26 13.51
CA MET A 38 2.21 1.47 12.87
C MET A 38 1.20 0.48 13.45
N LYS A 39 -0.07 0.89 13.59
CA LYS A 39 -1.10 0.10 14.27
C LYS A 39 -2.38 -0.04 13.45
N SER A 40 -3.18 -1.03 13.79
CA SER A 40 -4.57 -1.14 13.30
C SER A 40 -5.31 0.18 13.47
N GLY A 41 -6.15 0.52 12.49
CA GLY A 41 -6.86 1.80 12.44
C GLY A 41 -6.04 2.97 11.88
N GLU A 42 -4.74 2.77 11.58
CA GLU A 42 -3.95 3.75 10.84
C GLU A 42 -3.96 3.45 9.34
N PHE A 43 -4.13 4.50 8.55
CA PHE A 43 -3.81 4.51 7.12
C PHE A 43 -2.55 5.35 6.95
N VAL A 44 -1.41 4.68 6.84
CA VAL A 44 -0.10 5.34 6.78
C VAL A 44 0.30 5.53 5.32
N SER A 45 0.50 6.77 4.90
CA SER A 45 1.00 7.10 3.57
C SER A 45 2.50 7.39 3.61
N LEU A 46 3.26 6.77 2.73
CA LEU A 46 4.71 6.93 2.61
C LEU A 46 5.02 7.72 1.34
N VAL A 47 5.59 8.91 1.49
CA VAL A 47 5.94 9.83 0.39
C VAL A 47 7.43 10.12 0.37
N GLY A 48 7.95 10.44 -0.81
CA GLY A 48 9.36 10.79 -0.99
C GLY A 48 9.79 10.69 -2.45
N PRO A 49 11.00 11.15 -2.80
CA PRO A 49 11.50 11.12 -4.16
C PRO A 49 11.62 9.68 -4.70
N SER A 50 11.70 9.55 -6.03
CA SER A 50 11.95 8.25 -6.65
C SER A 50 13.27 7.66 -6.17
N GLY A 51 13.26 6.33 -5.89
CA GLY A 51 14.46 5.64 -5.40
C GLY A 51 14.78 5.81 -3.92
N CYS A 52 13.96 6.52 -3.12
CA CYS A 52 14.22 6.67 -1.68
C CYS A 52 13.88 5.43 -0.81
N GLY A 53 13.52 4.29 -1.41
CA GLY A 53 13.32 3.04 -0.68
C GLY A 53 11.88 2.74 -0.25
N LYS A 54 10.86 3.49 -0.70
CA LYS A 54 9.45 3.26 -0.33
C LYS A 54 8.97 1.84 -0.63
N SER A 55 9.13 1.38 -1.87
CA SER A 55 8.77 0.00 -2.24
C SER A 55 9.66 -1.05 -1.54
N THR A 56 10.87 -0.68 -1.12
CA THR A 56 11.72 -1.56 -0.30
C THR A 56 11.09 -1.79 1.08
N ILE A 57 10.56 -0.74 1.72
CA ILE A 57 9.81 -0.88 2.99
C ILE A 57 8.59 -1.79 2.80
N LEU A 58 7.79 -1.59 1.74
CA LEU A 58 6.64 -2.47 1.48
C LEU A 58 7.05 -3.93 1.30
N ARG A 59 8.15 -4.19 0.56
CA ARG A 59 8.64 -5.56 0.35
C ARG A 59 9.17 -6.21 1.62
N LEU A 60 9.81 -5.43 2.50
CA LEU A 60 10.22 -5.89 3.84
C LEU A 60 9.00 -6.28 4.68
N VAL A 61 8.00 -5.40 4.76
CA VAL A 61 6.77 -5.67 5.50
C VAL A 61 5.98 -6.83 4.91
N ALA A 62 5.95 -6.99 3.58
CA ALA A 62 5.34 -8.14 2.93
C ALA A 62 6.08 -9.47 3.19
N GLY A 63 7.31 -9.41 3.71
CA GLY A 63 8.16 -10.59 3.89
C GLY A 63 8.80 -11.11 2.61
N LEU A 64 8.85 -10.27 1.55
CA LEU A 64 9.44 -10.66 0.27
C LEU A 64 10.97 -10.54 0.26
N ILE A 65 11.52 -9.70 1.11
CA ILE A 65 12.96 -9.53 1.31
C ILE A 65 13.24 -9.33 2.80
N PRO A 66 14.33 -9.90 3.35
CA PRO A 66 14.74 -9.63 4.73
C PRO A 66 15.47 -8.28 4.83
N PRO A 67 15.49 -7.62 6.00
CA PRO A 67 16.40 -6.51 6.28
C PRO A 67 17.87 -6.98 6.25
N THR A 68 18.81 -6.05 6.02
CA THR A 68 20.26 -6.33 6.17
C THR A 68 20.69 -6.15 7.62
N LEU A 69 20.13 -5.14 8.29
CA LEU A 69 20.32 -4.87 9.72
C LEU A 69 18.96 -4.43 10.29
N GLY A 70 18.83 -4.57 11.61
CA GLY A 70 17.60 -4.22 12.30
C GLY A 70 16.54 -5.32 12.20
N ARG A 71 15.31 -4.99 12.57
CA ARG A 71 14.23 -5.96 12.71
C ARG A 71 12.91 -5.40 12.17
N ALA A 72 12.15 -6.23 11.44
CA ALA A 72 10.76 -5.96 11.08
C ALA A 72 9.88 -7.02 11.77
N ALA A 73 8.84 -6.59 12.49
CA ALA A 73 8.01 -7.50 13.26
C ALA A 73 6.51 -7.09 13.23
N VAL A 74 5.62 -8.07 13.32
CA VAL A 74 4.18 -7.90 13.51
C VAL A 74 3.80 -8.52 14.85
N ASN A 75 3.19 -7.74 15.75
CA ASN A 75 2.81 -8.15 17.09
C ASN A 75 3.98 -8.74 17.90
N GLY A 76 5.20 -8.23 17.67
CA GLY A 76 6.43 -8.70 18.31
C GLY A 76 7.05 -9.95 17.67
N GLU A 77 6.39 -10.59 16.69
CA GLU A 77 6.93 -11.70 15.92
C GLU A 77 7.67 -11.19 14.69
N GLU A 78 8.88 -11.66 14.46
CA GLU A 78 9.70 -11.25 13.32
C GLU A 78 9.09 -11.72 12.00
N ILE A 79 9.18 -10.84 10.97
CA ILE A 79 8.75 -11.16 9.62
C ILE A 79 9.83 -12.01 8.95
N ASP A 80 9.59 -13.30 8.83
CA ASP A 80 10.50 -14.29 8.21
C ASP A 80 10.13 -14.68 6.79
N GLY A 81 8.93 -14.28 6.31
CA GLY A 81 8.45 -14.58 4.98
C GLY A 81 7.08 -14.00 4.66
N PRO A 82 6.53 -14.26 3.46
CA PRO A 82 5.19 -13.85 3.09
C PRO A 82 4.11 -14.49 3.97
N SER A 83 3.04 -13.73 4.26
CA SER A 83 1.88 -14.22 5.02
C SER A 83 0.58 -13.81 4.33
N PRO A 84 -0.47 -14.67 4.38
CA PRO A 84 -1.79 -14.31 3.88
C PRO A 84 -2.45 -13.15 4.64
N GLU A 85 -1.95 -12.79 5.81
CA GLU A 85 -2.42 -11.67 6.63
C GLU A 85 -1.85 -10.32 6.16
N ARG A 86 -0.86 -10.34 5.28
CA ARG A 86 -0.22 -9.17 4.67
C ARG A 86 -0.48 -9.15 3.16
N GLY A 87 -1.53 -8.46 2.74
CA GLY A 87 -1.88 -8.33 1.32
C GLY A 87 -1.11 -7.21 0.65
N LEU A 88 -0.45 -7.49 -0.47
CA LEU A 88 0.30 -6.52 -1.25
C LEU A 88 -0.33 -6.30 -2.63
N VAL A 89 -0.62 -5.04 -2.94
CA VAL A 89 -0.93 -4.56 -4.29
C VAL A 89 0.35 -3.99 -4.88
N PHE A 90 0.83 -4.57 -5.96
CA PHE A 90 2.03 -4.13 -6.66
C PHE A 90 1.74 -2.93 -7.57
N GLN A 91 2.74 -2.11 -7.84
CA GLN A 91 2.68 -1.00 -8.79
C GLN A 91 2.22 -1.46 -10.19
N ASN A 92 2.74 -2.58 -10.67
CA ASN A 92 2.24 -3.21 -11.89
C ASN A 92 1.16 -4.25 -11.55
N PRO A 93 0.04 -4.27 -12.29
CA PRO A 93 -1.01 -5.26 -12.06
C PRO A 93 -0.52 -6.65 -12.45
N THR A 94 -0.07 -7.43 -11.48
CA THR A 94 0.45 -8.80 -11.68
C THR A 94 -0.69 -9.81 -11.78
N LEU A 95 -1.61 -9.64 -12.77
CA LEU A 95 -2.71 -10.56 -12.99
C LEU A 95 -2.21 -11.88 -13.60
N PHE A 96 -2.91 -12.96 -13.29
CA PHE A 96 -2.69 -14.26 -13.92
C PHE A 96 -3.25 -14.22 -15.35
N PRO A 97 -2.41 -14.25 -16.39
CA PRO A 97 -2.85 -14.03 -17.78
C PRO A 97 -3.77 -15.14 -18.31
N TRP A 98 -3.76 -16.30 -17.72
CA TRP A 98 -4.62 -17.45 -18.07
C TRP A 98 -5.94 -17.51 -17.31
N LEU A 99 -6.20 -16.57 -16.40
CA LEU A 99 -7.43 -16.46 -15.63
C LEU A 99 -8.26 -15.27 -16.12
N THR A 100 -9.59 -15.43 -16.14
CA THR A 100 -10.50 -14.30 -16.40
C THR A 100 -10.45 -13.29 -15.25
N VAL A 101 -11.05 -12.12 -15.42
CA VAL A 101 -11.20 -11.09 -14.37
C VAL A 101 -11.81 -11.69 -13.12
N GLU A 102 -12.96 -12.35 -13.24
CA GLU A 102 -13.64 -12.99 -12.10
C GLU A 102 -12.75 -14.02 -11.38
N LYS A 103 -12.04 -14.84 -12.15
CA LYS A 103 -11.14 -15.86 -11.59
C LYS A 103 -9.88 -15.24 -10.97
N ASN A 104 -9.36 -14.13 -11.51
CA ASN A 104 -8.30 -13.38 -10.88
C ASN A 104 -8.74 -12.85 -9.50
N ILE A 105 -9.93 -12.24 -9.43
CA ILE A 105 -10.49 -11.72 -8.18
C ILE A 105 -10.69 -12.84 -7.16
N SER A 106 -11.26 -13.97 -7.57
CA SER A 106 -11.59 -15.07 -6.67
C SER A 106 -10.43 -15.99 -6.33
N PHE A 107 -9.29 -15.87 -6.99
CA PHE A 107 -8.18 -16.83 -6.94
C PHE A 107 -7.74 -17.19 -5.51
N SER A 108 -7.55 -16.20 -4.67
CA SER A 108 -7.12 -16.44 -3.30
C SER A 108 -8.16 -17.14 -2.42
N LEU A 109 -9.45 -16.88 -2.68
CA LEU A 109 -10.55 -17.60 -2.03
C LEU A 109 -10.59 -19.07 -2.46
N ASP A 110 -10.29 -19.33 -3.75
CA ASP A 110 -10.22 -20.69 -4.29
C ASP A 110 -9.07 -21.48 -3.67
N VAL A 111 -7.88 -20.88 -3.57
CA VAL A 111 -6.72 -21.52 -2.95
C VAL A 111 -6.97 -21.83 -1.48
N ARG A 112 -7.69 -20.98 -0.76
CA ARG A 112 -8.05 -21.20 0.65
C ARG A 112 -9.26 -22.13 0.84
N GLY A 113 -9.93 -22.56 -0.22
CA GLY A 113 -11.13 -23.38 -0.15
C GLY A 113 -12.36 -22.65 0.43
N ALA A 114 -12.34 -21.32 0.43
CA ALA A 114 -13.42 -20.49 0.96
C ALA A 114 -14.61 -20.46 -0.01
N LYS A 115 -15.63 -21.29 0.25
CA LYS A 115 -16.82 -21.41 -0.60
C LYS A 115 -17.99 -20.53 -0.16
N ALA A 116 -18.12 -20.28 1.15
CA ALA A 116 -19.24 -19.53 1.70
C ALA A 116 -19.16 -18.05 1.31
N GLY A 117 -20.23 -17.51 0.72
CA GLY A 117 -20.33 -16.11 0.32
C GLY A 117 -19.35 -15.66 -0.79
N LYS A 118 -18.69 -16.62 -1.49
CA LYS A 118 -17.71 -16.31 -2.52
C LYS A 118 -18.32 -15.52 -3.67
N ALA A 119 -19.47 -15.96 -4.17
CA ALA A 119 -20.12 -15.35 -5.33
C ALA A 119 -20.53 -13.90 -5.03
N GLU A 120 -21.12 -13.66 -3.87
CA GLU A 120 -21.53 -12.34 -3.41
C GLU A 120 -20.33 -11.40 -3.20
N ARG A 121 -19.22 -11.91 -2.66
CA ARG A 121 -18.00 -11.13 -2.47
C ARG A 121 -17.37 -10.75 -3.82
N VAL A 122 -17.33 -11.68 -4.77
CA VAL A 122 -16.81 -11.41 -6.11
C VAL A 122 -17.69 -10.39 -6.85
N GLU A 123 -19.01 -10.52 -6.74
CA GLU A 123 -19.95 -9.58 -7.34
C GLU A 123 -19.78 -8.17 -6.76
N CYS A 124 -19.66 -8.05 -5.43
CA CYS A 124 -19.38 -6.79 -4.76
C CYS A 124 -18.07 -6.16 -5.25
N MET A 125 -17.00 -6.96 -5.41
CA MET A 125 -15.71 -6.46 -5.91
C MET A 125 -15.80 -6.03 -7.38
N LEU A 126 -16.53 -6.75 -8.23
CA LEU A 126 -16.72 -6.37 -9.64
C LEU A 126 -17.49 -5.07 -9.76
N SER A 127 -18.57 -4.92 -8.98
CA SER A 127 -19.39 -3.71 -8.97
C SER A 127 -18.60 -2.50 -8.48
N MET A 128 -17.83 -2.66 -7.40
CA MET A 128 -16.95 -1.62 -6.86
C MET A 128 -16.01 -1.02 -7.91
N ILE A 129 -15.48 -1.85 -8.79
CA ILE A 129 -14.54 -1.41 -9.83
C ILE A 129 -15.20 -1.12 -11.19
N GLY A 130 -16.52 -1.30 -11.32
CA GLY A 130 -17.28 -1.06 -12.54
C GLY A 130 -16.89 -1.97 -13.70
N LEU A 131 -16.56 -3.23 -13.42
CA LEU A 131 -16.09 -4.19 -14.42
C LEU A 131 -16.98 -5.45 -14.55
N GLU A 132 -18.25 -5.37 -14.17
CA GLU A 132 -19.20 -6.49 -14.25
C GLU A 132 -19.30 -7.08 -15.66
N ARG A 133 -19.26 -6.21 -16.69
CA ARG A 133 -19.36 -6.61 -18.10
C ARG A 133 -18.11 -7.33 -18.60
N PHE A 134 -16.98 -7.11 -17.94
CA PHE A 134 -15.67 -7.65 -18.30
C PHE A 134 -15.28 -8.89 -17.47
N ARG A 135 -16.21 -9.45 -16.70
CA ARG A 135 -15.95 -10.57 -15.78
C ARG A 135 -15.31 -11.79 -16.43
N ASN A 136 -15.66 -12.05 -17.69
CA ASN A 136 -15.16 -13.19 -18.46
C ASN A 136 -13.94 -12.85 -19.34
N ASP A 137 -13.52 -11.60 -19.37
CA ASP A 137 -12.37 -11.15 -20.16
C ASP A 137 -11.05 -11.57 -19.50
N TYR A 138 -10.02 -11.72 -20.31
CA TYR A 138 -8.67 -12.03 -19.86
C TYR A 138 -7.84 -10.74 -19.71
N PRO A 139 -6.76 -10.74 -18.90
CA PRO A 139 -5.91 -9.57 -18.68
C PRO A 139 -5.42 -8.87 -19.96
N ALA A 140 -5.15 -9.63 -21.03
CA ALA A 140 -4.72 -9.08 -22.30
C ALA A 140 -5.78 -8.22 -23.03
N GLN A 141 -7.04 -8.31 -22.62
CA GLN A 141 -8.17 -7.56 -23.17
C GLN A 141 -8.48 -6.29 -22.38
N LEU A 142 -7.77 -6.07 -21.25
CA LEU A 142 -8.01 -4.96 -20.34
C LEU A 142 -7.07 -3.79 -20.64
N SER A 143 -7.54 -2.56 -20.43
CA SER A 143 -6.64 -1.42 -20.31
C SER A 143 -5.78 -1.52 -19.04
N GLY A 144 -4.65 -0.78 -19.00
CA GLY A 144 -3.79 -0.75 -17.81
C GLY A 144 -4.54 -0.36 -16.52
N GLY A 145 -5.40 0.65 -16.60
CA GLY A 145 -6.24 1.07 -15.47
C GLY A 145 -7.27 0.02 -15.05
N MET A 146 -7.89 -0.71 -16.00
CA MET A 146 -8.78 -1.83 -15.67
C MET A 146 -8.03 -2.95 -14.97
N ALA A 147 -6.86 -3.33 -15.49
CA ALA A 147 -6.01 -4.37 -14.89
C ALA A 147 -5.57 -3.98 -13.46
N GLN A 148 -5.24 -2.70 -13.23
CA GLN A 148 -4.87 -2.19 -11.91
C GLN A 148 -6.04 -2.29 -10.92
N ARG A 149 -7.26 -1.92 -11.33
CA ARG A 149 -8.46 -2.09 -10.50
C ARG A 149 -8.73 -3.55 -10.15
N VAL A 150 -8.56 -4.48 -11.09
CA VAL A 150 -8.69 -5.92 -10.81
C VAL A 150 -7.64 -6.40 -9.82
N ALA A 151 -6.37 -5.97 -9.95
CA ALA A 151 -5.29 -6.34 -9.03
C ALA A 151 -5.56 -5.83 -7.60
N LEU A 152 -6.11 -4.62 -7.49
CA LEU A 152 -6.51 -4.04 -6.21
C LEU A 152 -7.58 -4.88 -5.51
N VAL A 153 -8.71 -5.15 -6.18
CA VAL A 153 -9.82 -5.90 -5.55
C VAL A 153 -9.48 -7.38 -5.32
N ARG A 154 -8.60 -7.97 -6.13
CA ARG A 154 -8.04 -9.31 -5.88
C ARG A 154 -7.33 -9.39 -4.52
N THR A 155 -6.71 -8.30 -4.10
CA THR A 155 -6.09 -8.21 -2.78
C THR A 155 -7.14 -7.90 -1.72
N LEU A 156 -7.99 -6.88 -1.93
CA LEU A 156 -9.00 -6.45 -0.96
C LEU A 156 -10.02 -7.55 -0.58
N ILE A 157 -10.33 -8.48 -1.49
CA ILE A 157 -11.28 -9.57 -1.21
C ILE A 157 -10.83 -10.50 -0.06
N ASN A 158 -9.55 -10.48 0.30
CA ASN A 158 -8.97 -11.40 1.29
C ASN A 158 -9.16 -10.98 2.76
N GLU A 159 -9.58 -9.73 3.02
CA GLU A 159 -9.76 -9.22 4.38
C GLU A 159 -8.51 -9.36 5.27
N GLN A 160 -7.35 -9.09 4.70
CA GLN A 160 -6.06 -9.15 5.38
C GLN A 160 -5.98 -8.16 6.56
N GLU A 161 -5.12 -8.44 7.53
CA GLU A 161 -4.88 -7.58 8.69
C GLU A 161 -4.03 -6.35 8.34
N ILE A 162 -3.08 -6.51 7.40
CA ILE A 162 -2.22 -5.45 6.90
C ILE A 162 -2.40 -5.34 5.38
N LEU A 163 -2.79 -4.15 4.91
CA LEU A 163 -2.94 -3.81 3.50
C LEU A 163 -1.75 -2.98 3.04
N LEU A 164 -0.98 -3.51 2.10
CA LEU A 164 0.18 -2.85 1.51
C LEU A 164 -0.15 -2.42 0.07
N LEU A 165 0.05 -1.16 -0.24
CA LEU A 165 -0.33 -0.54 -1.51
C LEU A 165 0.88 0.17 -2.12
N ASP A 166 1.45 -0.39 -3.21
CA ASP A 166 2.56 0.21 -3.94
C ASP A 166 2.03 0.97 -5.17
N GLU A 167 1.86 2.29 -5.05
CA GLU A 167 1.30 3.18 -6.08
C GLU A 167 0.02 2.63 -6.72
N PRO A 168 -1.01 2.26 -5.92
CA PRO A 168 -2.13 1.44 -6.38
C PRO A 168 -3.00 2.11 -7.44
N LEU A 169 -2.95 3.43 -7.54
CA LEU A 169 -3.84 4.24 -8.39
C LEU A 169 -3.09 5.00 -9.49
N GLY A 170 -1.78 4.76 -9.66
CA GLY A 170 -0.93 5.50 -10.60
C GLY A 170 -1.33 5.39 -12.08
N ALA A 171 -1.94 4.27 -12.48
CA ALA A 171 -2.36 4.01 -13.85
C ALA A 171 -3.79 4.51 -14.18
N LEU A 172 -4.47 5.16 -13.22
CA LEU A 172 -5.86 5.60 -13.37
C LEU A 172 -5.94 7.07 -13.78
N ASP A 173 -6.98 7.40 -14.60
CA ASP A 173 -7.37 8.77 -14.82
C ASP A 173 -7.87 9.43 -13.53
N GLU A 174 -7.94 10.76 -13.51
CA GLU A 174 -8.23 11.54 -12.29
C GLU A 174 -9.58 11.18 -11.66
N PHE A 175 -10.66 11.10 -12.46
CA PHE A 175 -12.00 10.81 -11.91
C PHE A 175 -12.07 9.39 -11.35
N THR A 176 -11.55 8.42 -12.09
CA THR A 176 -11.49 7.02 -11.63
C THR A 176 -10.63 6.90 -10.36
N ARG A 177 -9.52 7.63 -10.29
CA ARG A 177 -8.64 7.67 -9.12
C ARG A 177 -9.36 8.18 -7.88
N MET A 178 -10.08 9.30 -7.99
CA MET A 178 -10.85 9.88 -6.88
C MET A 178 -11.91 8.90 -6.38
N ASN A 179 -12.69 8.29 -7.25
CA ASN A 179 -13.69 7.29 -6.87
C ASN A 179 -13.04 6.08 -6.17
N MET A 180 -11.91 5.60 -6.69
CA MET A 180 -11.22 4.45 -6.07
C MET A 180 -10.60 4.79 -4.72
N GLN A 181 -10.16 6.02 -4.48
CA GLN A 181 -9.71 6.48 -3.17
C GLN A 181 -10.84 6.38 -2.14
N ASP A 182 -12.03 6.87 -2.51
CA ASP A 182 -13.20 6.81 -1.64
C ASP A 182 -13.61 5.36 -1.33
N GLU A 183 -13.62 4.49 -2.34
CA GLU A 183 -13.93 3.07 -2.16
C GLU A 183 -12.92 2.34 -1.25
N ILE A 184 -11.62 2.62 -1.42
CA ILE A 184 -10.58 2.06 -0.54
C ILE A 184 -10.77 2.55 0.89
N LEU A 185 -11.04 3.84 1.08
CA LEU A 185 -11.28 4.44 2.40
C LEU A 185 -12.53 3.87 3.06
N ASN A 186 -13.62 3.66 2.30
CA ASN A 186 -14.85 3.04 2.80
C ASN A 186 -14.59 1.62 3.33
N ILE A 187 -13.83 0.80 2.58
CA ILE A 187 -13.45 -0.55 3.03
C ILE A 187 -12.55 -0.48 4.26
N TRP A 188 -11.55 0.39 4.24
CA TRP A 188 -10.62 0.56 5.36
C TRP A 188 -11.35 1.02 6.63
N ALA A 189 -12.26 2.00 6.54
CA ALA A 189 -13.03 2.52 7.67
C ALA A 189 -13.89 1.44 8.34
N GLN A 190 -14.47 0.52 7.54
CA GLN A 190 -15.25 -0.61 8.04
C GLN A 190 -14.38 -1.67 8.73
N ARG A 191 -13.19 -1.91 8.19
CA ARG A 191 -12.30 -2.98 8.65
C ARG A 191 -11.34 -2.53 9.73
N LYS A 192 -10.95 -1.25 9.73
CA LYS A 192 -9.93 -0.65 10.62
C LYS A 192 -8.62 -1.44 10.65
N GLN A 193 -8.29 -2.07 9.53
CA GLN A 193 -7.01 -2.76 9.36
C GLN A 193 -5.87 -1.73 9.27
N LEU A 194 -4.63 -2.15 9.51
CA LEU A 194 -3.47 -1.33 9.19
C LEU A 194 -3.32 -1.23 7.66
N ALA A 195 -3.23 -0.01 7.13
CA ALA A 195 -2.91 0.22 5.72
C ALA A 195 -1.58 0.99 5.61
N LEU A 196 -0.69 0.52 4.75
CA LEU A 196 0.55 1.22 4.37
C LEU A 196 0.57 1.43 2.87
N MET A 197 0.48 2.68 2.43
CA MET A 197 0.44 3.07 1.03
C MET A 197 1.69 3.85 0.64
N VAL A 198 2.31 3.46 -0.44
CA VAL A 198 3.34 4.25 -1.14
C VAL A 198 2.68 5.03 -2.25
N THR A 199 2.94 6.31 -2.31
CA THR A 199 2.51 7.17 -3.41
C THR A 199 3.54 8.28 -3.69
N HIS A 200 3.55 8.77 -4.90
CA HIS A 200 4.29 9.98 -5.29
C HIS A 200 3.40 11.25 -5.27
N SER A 201 2.10 11.09 -5.08
CA SER A 201 1.13 12.19 -4.98
C SER A 201 0.95 12.61 -3.52
N ILE A 202 1.33 13.84 -3.21
CA ILE A 202 1.15 14.41 -1.86
C ILE A 202 -0.34 14.59 -1.58
N ASP A 203 -1.14 15.01 -2.57
CA ASP A 203 -2.58 15.18 -2.43
C ASP A 203 -3.25 13.83 -2.09
N GLU A 204 -2.83 12.73 -2.70
CA GLU A 204 -3.29 11.39 -2.37
C GLU A 204 -2.89 10.99 -0.94
N ALA A 205 -1.64 11.26 -0.56
CA ALA A 205 -1.14 10.95 0.78
C ALA A 205 -1.92 11.71 1.88
N VAL A 206 -2.19 13.00 1.66
CA VAL A 206 -3.00 13.80 2.59
C VAL A 206 -4.45 13.37 2.57
N TYR A 207 -5.02 13.04 1.40
CA TYR A 207 -6.43 12.65 1.31
C TYR A 207 -6.73 11.33 2.02
N MET A 208 -5.87 10.31 1.84
CA MET A 208 -6.12 8.97 2.34
C MET A 208 -5.44 8.66 3.68
N GLY A 209 -4.30 9.29 3.97
CA GLY A 209 -3.50 8.96 5.15
C GLY A 209 -4.07 9.56 6.44
N THR A 210 -4.17 8.78 7.50
CA THR A 210 -4.29 9.30 8.87
C THR A 210 -2.94 9.81 9.38
N ARG A 211 -1.86 9.39 8.70
CA ARG A 211 -0.47 9.68 9.03
C ARG A 211 0.38 9.63 7.76
N VAL A 212 1.26 10.59 7.59
CA VAL A 212 2.16 10.68 6.42
C VAL A 212 3.60 10.62 6.89
N LEU A 213 4.31 9.60 6.41
CA LEU A 213 5.75 9.45 6.61
C LEU A 213 6.48 10.03 5.40
N VAL A 214 7.36 10.99 5.63
CA VAL A 214 8.16 11.63 4.58
C VAL A 214 9.54 11.00 4.57
N MET A 215 9.98 10.53 3.40
CA MET A 215 11.30 9.93 3.20
C MET A 215 12.21 10.83 2.37
N GLU A 216 13.49 10.83 2.73
CA GLU A 216 14.59 11.31 1.90
C GLU A 216 15.29 10.15 1.18
N SER A 217 16.15 10.48 0.20
CA SER A 217 16.94 9.49 -0.54
C SER A 217 18.45 9.62 -0.24
N ASN A 218 19.19 8.54 -0.57
CA ASN A 218 20.66 8.48 -0.57
C ASN A 218 21.35 8.64 0.81
N PRO A 219 21.08 7.74 1.75
CA PRO A 219 20.18 6.58 1.76
C PRO A 219 18.76 6.93 2.18
N GLY A 220 17.82 6.02 1.92
CA GLY A 220 16.42 6.19 2.33
C GLY A 220 16.25 6.23 3.86
N ARG A 221 15.66 7.32 4.36
CA ARG A 221 15.37 7.56 5.78
C ARG A 221 14.01 8.21 5.94
N ILE A 222 13.35 8.00 7.06
CA ILE A 222 12.17 8.78 7.45
C ILE A 222 12.65 10.09 8.08
N VAL A 223 12.27 11.22 7.50
CA VAL A 223 12.67 12.58 7.94
C VAL A 223 11.53 13.34 8.61
N ALA A 224 10.29 12.91 8.40
CA ALA A 224 9.13 13.45 9.11
C ALA A 224 8.04 12.41 9.25
N ASP A 225 7.24 12.58 10.28
CA ASP A 225 6.10 11.77 10.66
C ASP A 225 4.98 12.72 11.05
N ILE A 226 4.01 12.89 10.14
CA ILE A 226 2.99 13.92 10.20
C ILE A 226 1.64 13.25 10.40
N LYS A 227 0.99 13.51 11.54
CA LYS A 227 -0.36 13.06 11.81
C LYS A 227 -1.36 14.00 11.12
N ILE A 228 -2.35 13.43 10.45
CA ILE A 228 -3.43 14.19 9.83
C ILE A 228 -4.67 14.08 10.71
N ASP A 229 -4.94 15.13 11.47
CA ASP A 229 -6.05 15.20 12.42
C ASP A 229 -7.33 15.78 11.75
N GLU A 230 -7.75 15.16 10.66
CA GLU A 230 -8.98 15.48 9.94
C GLU A 230 -9.81 14.23 9.68
N ASP A 231 -11.12 14.37 9.86
CA ASP A 231 -12.08 13.31 9.58
C ASP A 231 -12.25 13.05 8.07
N PHE A 232 -12.71 11.88 7.70
CA PHE A 232 -13.10 11.53 6.34
C PHE A 232 -14.61 11.77 6.11
N PRO A 233 -15.03 12.15 4.87
CA PRO A 233 -14.22 12.50 3.72
C PRO A 233 -13.58 13.90 3.85
N ARG A 234 -12.35 14.05 3.37
CA ARG A 234 -11.62 15.32 3.42
C ARG A 234 -11.95 16.22 2.25
N ASP A 235 -12.04 17.52 2.50
CA ASP A 235 -12.17 18.52 1.45
C ASP A 235 -10.78 18.94 0.94
N ARG A 236 -10.45 18.58 -0.29
CA ARG A 236 -9.16 18.90 -0.95
C ARG A 236 -8.93 20.41 -1.12
N SER A 237 -10.00 21.22 -1.02
CA SER A 237 -9.95 22.69 -1.11
C SER A 237 -9.86 23.38 0.24
N SER A 238 -9.94 22.64 1.35
CA SER A 238 -9.87 23.20 2.70
C SER A 238 -8.51 23.82 3.02
N ALA A 239 -8.49 24.83 3.88
CA ALA A 239 -7.23 25.48 4.30
C ALA A 239 -6.30 24.49 5.01
N SER A 240 -6.84 23.62 5.86
CA SER A 240 -6.09 22.60 6.57
C SER A 240 -5.47 21.56 5.63
N PHE A 241 -6.20 21.12 4.61
CA PHE A 241 -5.63 20.23 3.57
C PHE A 241 -4.42 20.88 2.88
N VAL A 242 -4.55 22.16 2.53
CA VAL A 242 -3.46 22.93 1.91
C VAL A 242 -2.28 23.11 2.87
N GLU A 243 -2.52 23.29 4.17
CA GLU A 243 -1.46 23.37 5.19
C GLU A 243 -0.68 22.06 5.29
N TYR A 244 -1.33 20.91 5.43
CA TYR A 244 -0.66 19.61 5.46
C TYR A 244 0.14 19.35 4.17
N ARG A 245 -0.46 19.63 3.03
CA ARG A 245 0.24 19.52 1.74
C ARG A 245 1.53 20.37 1.70
N ASN A 246 1.44 21.63 2.13
CA ASN A 246 2.59 22.53 2.15
C ASN A 246 3.64 22.09 3.16
N GLU A 247 3.25 21.59 4.33
CA GLU A 247 4.17 21.02 5.31
C GLU A 247 4.98 19.86 4.71
N ILE A 248 4.30 18.90 4.06
CA ILE A 248 4.95 17.77 3.42
C ILE A 248 5.89 18.24 2.29
N LEU A 249 5.46 19.19 1.45
CA LEU A 249 6.29 19.78 0.38
C LEU A 249 7.56 20.41 0.96
N ASN A 250 7.42 21.17 2.04
CA ASN A 250 8.57 21.82 2.69
C ASN A 250 9.58 20.79 3.21
N ARG A 251 9.10 19.68 3.78
CA ARG A 251 9.99 18.58 4.25
C ARG A 251 10.73 17.91 3.09
N LEU A 252 10.06 17.71 1.97
CA LEU A 252 10.67 17.11 0.77
C LEU A 252 11.72 18.02 0.11
N HIS A 253 11.52 19.35 0.14
CA HIS A 253 12.46 20.29 -0.46
C HIS A 253 13.70 20.54 0.40
N PHE A 254 13.58 20.47 1.74
CA PHE A 254 14.71 20.66 2.64
C PHE A 254 15.62 19.42 2.76
N GLY A 255 15.16 18.23 2.39
CA GLY A 255 16.00 17.02 2.31
C GLY A 255 16.94 16.98 1.11
N GLY A 256 16.84 17.95 0.16
CA GLY A 256 17.56 17.97 -1.12
C GLY A 256 18.60 19.08 -1.31
N LYS A 257 18.91 19.89 -0.30
CA LYS A 257 19.99 20.91 -0.35
C LYS A 257 20.94 20.73 0.83
N LYS A 258 21.92 19.86 0.67
CA LYS A 258 23.26 20.05 1.21
C LYS A 258 24.19 20.12 -0.01
N ASP A 259 24.57 21.35 -0.37
CA ASP A 259 25.73 21.62 -1.19
C ASP A 259 26.99 21.02 -0.55
#